data_b4ad1f52ea65fdaf41494027e37f4317
#
_entry.id   b4ad1f52ea65fdaf41494027e37f4317
#
_cell.length_a   1.000
_cell.length_b   1.000
_cell.length_c   1.000
_cell.angle_alpha   90.00
_cell.angle_beta   90.00
_cell.angle_gamma   90.00
#
_symmetry.space_group_name_H-M   'P 1'
#
loop_
_entity.id
_entity.type
_entity.pdbx_description
1 polymer ?
#
loop_
_entity_poly.entity_id
_entity_poly.type
_entity_poly.pdbx_seq_one_letter_code
_entity_poly.pdbx_strand_id
1 'polypeptide(L)'
;MYPGIHNFSEIGKLNKVLLHKPGLELEALTPTTMERLLFDDIPFLKIAQEEHDIFTKILEDNGVEVIFYVDETAKALADAKIRTQFINEFLDLSDVKAAGLRESIIEFLMSMEPDKMVAKLIAGVKKTDLRHHEEVTSLYDIIENLSLIHISEPTRRS
;
A
#
# COMPACT_ATOMS: atom_id res chain seq x y z
N MET A 1 15.94 17.27 13.63
CA MET A 1 15.05 16.40 14.46
C MET A 1 13.64 16.75 14.05
N TYR A 2 12.86 15.79 13.55
CA TYR A 2 11.48 16.06 13.13
C TYR A 2 10.62 16.32 14.36
N PRO A 3 9.98 17.51 14.49
CA PRO A 3 9.11 17.80 15.61
C PRO A 3 7.88 16.88 15.54
N GLY A 4 7.78 15.91 16.42
CA GLY A 4 6.66 14.96 16.48
C GLY A 4 7.08 13.50 16.65
N ILE A 5 8.32 13.16 16.32
CA ILE A 5 8.87 11.82 16.60
C ILE A 5 9.81 11.94 17.78
N HIS A 6 9.38 11.43 18.95
CA HIS A 6 10.12 11.53 20.18
C HIS A 6 9.91 10.27 21.02
N ASN A 7 10.42 9.16 20.50
CA ASN A 7 10.28 7.87 21.14
C ASN A 7 11.62 7.44 21.75
N PHE A 8 11.69 7.37 23.09
CA PHE A 8 12.90 6.97 23.82
C PHE A 8 12.76 5.62 24.52
N SER A 9 11.55 5.09 24.62
CA SER A 9 11.30 3.95 25.46
C SER A 9 10.00 3.26 25.05
N GLU A 10 9.96 1.95 25.15
CA GLU A 10 8.76 1.12 24.92
C GLU A 10 7.80 1.13 26.13
N ILE A 11 8.27 1.60 27.28
CA ILE A 11 7.48 1.63 28.54
C ILE A 11 6.96 3.03 28.89
N GLY A 12 7.29 4.04 28.09
CA GLY A 12 6.79 5.40 28.27
C GLY A 12 5.33 5.54 27.84
N LYS A 13 4.69 6.65 28.25
CA LYS A 13 3.33 6.96 27.80
C LYS A 13 3.31 7.15 26.28
N LEU A 14 2.48 6.39 25.60
CA LEU A 14 2.20 6.59 24.19
C LEU A 14 1.28 7.79 24.01
N ASN A 15 1.72 8.80 23.27
CA ASN A 15 0.94 10.01 23.02
C ASN A 15 0.31 10.01 21.62
N LYS A 16 1.03 9.46 20.62
CA LYS A 16 0.59 9.42 19.22
C LYS A 16 1.10 8.15 18.55
N VAL A 17 0.28 7.56 17.70
CA VAL A 17 0.62 6.35 16.94
C VAL A 17 0.12 6.46 15.50
N LEU A 18 0.94 5.98 14.58
CA LEU A 18 0.56 5.79 13.18
C LEU A 18 0.12 4.35 12.98
N LEU A 19 -1.11 4.14 12.53
CA LEU A 19 -1.69 2.84 12.25
C LEU A 19 -1.99 2.67 10.76
N HIS A 20 -1.99 1.42 10.32
CA HIS A 20 -2.54 1.02 9.02
C HIS A 20 -3.71 0.07 9.26
N LYS A 21 -4.91 0.49 8.87
CA LYS A 21 -6.08 -0.38 8.93
C LYS A 21 -5.99 -1.41 7.79
N PRO A 22 -6.16 -2.71 8.08
CA PRO A 22 -6.14 -3.75 7.06
C PRO A 22 -7.07 -3.45 5.89
N GLY A 23 -6.56 -3.59 4.67
CA GLY A 23 -7.27 -3.29 3.43
C GLY A 23 -7.26 -4.46 2.44
N LEU A 24 -7.45 -4.14 1.16
CA LEU A 24 -7.52 -5.13 0.08
C LEU A 24 -6.21 -5.91 -0.13
N GLU A 25 -5.10 -5.49 0.47
CA GLU A 25 -3.84 -6.26 0.48
C GLU A 25 -4.01 -7.64 1.10
N LEU A 26 -4.90 -7.81 2.08
CA LEU A 26 -5.20 -9.12 2.67
C LEU A 26 -5.92 -10.05 1.68
N GLU A 27 -6.80 -9.51 0.83
CA GLU A 27 -7.50 -10.28 -0.20
C GLU A 27 -6.59 -10.64 -1.39
N ALA A 28 -5.44 -9.97 -1.50
CA ALA A 28 -4.44 -10.27 -2.52
C ALA A 28 -3.50 -11.42 -2.12
N LEU A 29 -3.59 -11.94 -0.89
CA LEU A 29 -2.82 -13.08 -0.44
C LEU A 29 -3.27 -14.34 -1.20
N THR A 30 -2.28 -15.04 -1.74
CA THR A 30 -2.46 -16.35 -2.40
C THR A 30 -1.65 -17.39 -1.65
N PRO A 31 -1.96 -18.70 -1.74
CA PRO A 31 -1.15 -19.75 -1.11
C PRO A 31 0.34 -19.63 -1.44
N THR A 32 0.68 -19.22 -2.66
CA THR A 32 2.06 -19.04 -3.11
C THR A 32 2.76 -17.84 -2.44
N THR A 33 2.01 -16.78 -2.11
CA THR A 33 2.57 -15.58 -1.49
C THR A 33 2.57 -15.67 0.03
N MET A 34 1.69 -16.46 0.63
CA MET A 34 1.55 -16.63 2.08
C MET A 34 2.86 -17.12 2.72
N GLU A 35 3.45 -18.19 2.16
CA GLU A 35 4.70 -18.74 2.68
C GLU A 35 5.82 -17.70 2.67
N ARG A 36 5.95 -16.95 1.57
CA ARG A 36 6.94 -15.88 1.43
C ARG A 36 6.71 -14.72 2.39
N LEU A 37 5.45 -14.40 2.67
CA LEU A 37 5.05 -13.29 3.53
C LEU A 37 4.86 -13.71 4.99
N LEU A 38 5.18 -14.98 5.32
CA LEU A 38 5.09 -15.54 6.67
C LEU A 38 3.67 -15.48 7.26
N PHE A 39 2.67 -15.64 6.41
CA PHE A 39 1.28 -15.81 6.85
C PHE A 39 0.96 -17.29 6.96
N ASP A 40 0.48 -17.71 8.11
CA ASP A 40 0.04 -19.10 8.36
C ASP A 40 -1.33 -19.39 7.75
N ASP A 41 -2.18 -18.35 7.63
CA ASP A 41 -3.51 -18.44 7.05
C ASP A 41 -3.93 -17.09 6.41
N ILE A 42 -4.98 -17.09 5.59
CA ILE A 42 -5.53 -15.86 4.98
C ILE A 42 -6.50 -15.23 5.99
N PRO A 43 -6.17 -14.05 6.54
CA PRO A 43 -7.08 -13.36 7.46
C PRO A 43 -8.37 -12.97 6.75
N PHE A 44 -9.51 -13.15 7.42
CA PHE A 44 -10.77 -12.66 6.90
C PHE A 44 -10.85 -11.14 7.08
N LEU A 45 -10.77 -10.39 5.98
CA LEU A 45 -10.62 -8.93 5.97
C LEU A 45 -11.62 -8.21 6.88
N LYS A 46 -12.90 -8.60 6.82
CA LYS A 46 -13.95 -7.97 7.63
C LYS A 46 -13.67 -8.10 9.14
N ILE A 47 -13.30 -9.28 9.59
CA ILE A 47 -12.97 -9.52 11.01
C ILE A 47 -11.71 -8.77 11.40
N ALA A 48 -10.67 -8.80 10.56
CA ALA A 48 -9.44 -8.05 10.79
C ALA A 48 -9.71 -6.54 10.93
N GLN A 49 -10.63 -5.98 10.14
CA GLN A 49 -11.02 -4.58 10.25
C GLN A 49 -11.81 -4.29 11.53
N GLU A 50 -12.75 -5.16 11.92
CA GLU A 50 -13.50 -5.02 13.16
C GLU A 50 -12.59 -5.08 14.40
N GLU A 51 -11.65 -6.01 14.43
CA GLU A 51 -10.65 -6.12 15.50
C GLU A 51 -9.72 -4.91 15.54
N HIS A 52 -9.29 -4.42 14.38
CA HIS A 52 -8.47 -3.22 14.29
C HIS A 52 -9.24 -1.98 14.77
N ASP A 53 -10.53 -1.86 14.49
CA ASP A 53 -11.36 -0.74 14.98
C ASP A 53 -11.49 -0.78 16.51
N ILE A 54 -11.63 -1.97 17.10
CA ILE A 54 -11.63 -2.15 18.56
C ILE A 54 -10.27 -1.75 19.15
N PHE A 55 -9.18 -2.20 18.54
CA PHE A 55 -7.83 -1.82 18.95
C PHE A 55 -7.61 -0.31 18.90
N THR A 56 -8.00 0.32 17.80
CA THR A 56 -7.94 1.78 17.63
C THR A 56 -8.69 2.49 18.75
N LYS A 57 -9.93 2.06 19.00
CA LYS A 57 -10.76 2.65 20.04
C LYS A 57 -10.13 2.53 21.45
N ILE A 58 -9.51 1.41 21.76
CA ILE A 58 -8.81 1.23 23.04
C ILE A 58 -7.68 2.26 23.19
N LEU A 59 -6.92 2.52 22.14
CA LEU A 59 -5.87 3.53 22.15
C LEU A 59 -6.43 4.94 22.38
N GLU A 60 -7.48 5.30 21.66
CA GLU A 60 -8.15 6.60 21.77
C GLU A 60 -8.76 6.81 23.17
N ASP A 61 -9.44 5.79 23.72
CA ASP A 61 -10.03 5.80 25.07
C ASP A 61 -8.94 5.97 26.18
N ASN A 62 -7.68 5.61 25.86
CA ASN A 62 -6.52 5.84 26.74
C ASN A 62 -5.78 7.16 26.44
N GLY A 63 -6.35 8.03 25.62
CA GLY A 63 -5.83 9.36 25.32
C GLY A 63 -4.65 9.36 24.35
N VAL A 64 -4.53 8.32 23.51
CA VAL A 64 -3.55 8.26 22.42
C VAL A 64 -4.14 8.91 21.18
N GLU A 65 -3.43 9.81 20.54
CA GLU A 65 -3.79 10.33 19.22
C GLU A 65 -3.48 9.27 18.16
N VAL A 66 -4.51 8.73 17.53
CA VAL A 66 -4.37 7.78 16.43
C VAL A 66 -4.42 8.50 15.09
N ILE A 67 -3.44 8.25 14.25
CA ILE A 67 -3.40 8.73 12.86
C ILE A 67 -3.27 7.54 11.92
N PHE A 68 -3.89 7.64 10.75
CA PHE A 68 -3.87 6.55 9.78
C PHE A 68 -2.89 6.82 8.65
N TYR A 69 -2.09 5.81 8.32
CA TYR A 69 -1.06 5.89 7.29
C TYR A 69 -1.61 6.32 5.93
N VAL A 70 -2.74 5.76 5.51
CA VAL A 70 -3.36 6.08 4.22
C VAL A 70 -3.75 7.56 4.18
N ASP A 71 -4.38 8.06 5.24
CA ASP A 71 -4.87 9.44 5.29
C ASP A 71 -3.71 10.46 5.28
N GLU A 72 -2.67 10.22 6.05
CA GLU A 72 -1.52 11.12 6.11
C GLU A 72 -0.73 11.10 4.79
N THR A 73 -0.57 9.91 4.21
CA THR A 73 0.08 9.78 2.90
C THR A 73 -0.75 10.47 1.81
N ALA A 74 -2.07 10.30 1.81
CA ALA A 74 -2.95 10.98 0.87
C ALA A 74 -2.88 12.51 0.97
N LYS A 75 -2.81 13.04 2.21
CA LYS A 75 -2.60 14.49 2.43
C LYS A 75 -1.25 14.97 1.86
N ALA A 76 -0.19 14.22 2.08
CA ALA A 76 1.13 14.53 1.53
C ALA A 76 1.16 14.48 0.00
N LEU A 77 0.35 13.63 -0.61
CA LEU A 77 0.24 13.44 -2.06
C LEU A 77 -0.90 14.22 -2.71
N ALA A 78 -1.50 15.19 -2.01
CA ALA A 78 -2.57 16.02 -2.57
C ALA A 78 -2.11 16.84 -3.76
N ASP A 79 -0.87 17.35 -3.74
CA ASP A 79 -0.27 18.05 -4.87
C ASP A 79 0.06 17.08 -6.01
N ALA A 80 -0.45 17.35 -7.21
CA ALA A 80 -0.29 16.48 -8.37
C ALA A 80 1.18 16.30 -8.78
N LYS A 81 2.03 17.31 -8.59
CA LYS A 81 3.45 17.25 -8.94
C LYS A 81 4.21 16.34 -7.98
N ILE A 82 3.93 16.47 -6.67
CA ILE A 82 4.51 15.60 -5.64
C ILE A 82 4.05 14.17 -5.87
N ARG A 83 2.76 13.97 -6.17
CA ARG A 83 2.17 12.66 -6.47
C ARG A 83 2.83 12.00 -7.68
N THR A 84 3.04 12.73 -8.77
CA THR A 84 3.75 12.21 -9.95
C THR A 84 5.19 11.81 -9.63
N GLN A 85 5.90 12.63 -8.85
CA GLN A 85 7.26 12.31 -8.41
C GLN A 85 7.26 11.02 -7.57
N PHE A 86 6.37 10.93 -6.58
CA PHE A 86 6.23 9.76 -5.73
C PHE A 86 5.97 8.47 -6.53
N ILE A 87 5.03 8.51 -7.50
CA ILE A 87 4.74 7.35 -8.34
C ILE A 87 5.98 6.93 -9.14
N ASN A 88 6.72 7.88 -9.71
CA ASN A 88 7.93 7.56 -10.46
C ASN A 88 9.00 6.90 -9.58
N GLU A 89 9.26 7.45 -8.39
CA GLU A 89 10.21 6.88 -7.43
C GLU A 89 9.77 5.48 -6.98
N PHE A 90 8.46 5.29 -6.74
CA PHE A 90 7.89 4.00 -6.41
C PHE A 90 8.10 2.96 -7.52
N LEU A 91 7.88 3.33 -8.79
CA LEU A 91 8.10 2.46 -9.95
C LEU A 91 9.59 2.14 -10.14
N ASP A 92 10.48 3.08 -9.83
CA ASP A 92 11.92 2.86 -9.87
C ASP A 92 12.36 1.83 -8.80
N LEU A 93 11.86 1.97 -7.58
CA LEU A 93 12.11 1.03 -6.48
C LEU A 93 11.53 -0.35 -6.75
N SER A 94 10.44 -0.43 -7.50
CA SER A 94 9.78 -1.68 -7.91
C SER A 94 10.40 -2.32 -9.16
N ASP A 95 11.50 -1.76 -9.68
CA ASP A 95 12.22 -2.22 -10.88
C ASP A 95 11.36 -2.29 -12.16
N VAL A 96 10.32 -1.47 -12.24
CA VAL A 96 9.47 -1.37 -13.44
C VAL A 96 10.17 -0.52 -14.48
N LYS A 97 10.79 -1.16 -15.50
CA LYS A 97 11.64 -0.49 -16.50
C LYS A 97 10.97 -0.21 -17.84
N ALA A 98 9.95 -1.01 -18.20
CA ALA A 98 9.29 -0.87 -19.48
C ALA A 98 8.52 0.46 -19.56
N ALA A 99 8.90 1.34 -20.51
CA ALA A 99 8.36 2.70 -20.59
C ALA A 99 6.83 2.73 -20.77
N GLY A 100 6.28 1.95 -21.70
CA GLY A 100 4.82 1.89 -21.94
C GLY A 100 4.06 1.41 -20.70
N LEU A 101 4.58 0.40 -19.97
CA LEU A 101 3.97 -0.06 -18.74
C LEU A 101 4.00 1.02 -17.64
N ARG A 102 5.10 1.77 -17.53
CA ARG A 102 5.20 2.90 -16.58
C ARG A 102 4.16 3.96 -16.88
N GLU A 103 4.03 4.35 -18.15
CA GLU A 103 3.05 5.35 -18.58
C GLU A 103 1.63 4.92 -18.22
N SER A 104 1.25 3.69 -18.54
CA SER A 104 -0.07 3.14 -18.23
C SER A 104 -0.34 3.09 -16.71
N ILE A 105 0.66 2.71 -15.88
CA ILE A 105 0.51 2.69 -14.43
C ILE A 105 0.39 4.11 -13.88
N ILE A 106 1.20 5.06 -14.36
CA ILE A 106 1.14 6.46 -13.92
C ILE A 106 -0.24 7.05 -14.25
N GLU A 107 -0.72 6.87 -15.48
CA GLU A 107 -2.03 7.36 -15.91
C GLU A 107 -3.15 6.77 -15.04
N PHE A 108 -3.14 5.46 -14.83
CA PHE A 108 -4.10 4.75 -13.99
C PHE A 108 -4.10 5.30 -12.55
N LEU A 109 -2.93 5.42 -11.92
CA LEU A 109 -2.82 5.90 -10.55
C LEU A 109 -3.18 7.39 -10.41
N MET A 110 -2.80 8.21 -11.39
CA MET A 110 -3.12 9.64 -11.40
C MET A 110 -4.62 9.92 -11.64
N SER A 111 -5.36 8.96 -12.21
CA SER A 111 -6.82 9.06 -12.39
C SER A 111 -7.60 8.92 -11.08
N MET A 112 -6.96 8.45 -10.02
CA MET A 112 -7.58 8.20 -8.72
C MET A 112 -7.46 9.39 -7.77
N GLU A 113 -8.38 9.48 -6.81
CA GLU A 113 -8.19 10.32 -5.63
C GLU A 113 -7.00 9.81 -4.80
N PRO A 114 -6.25 10.71 -4.12
CA PRO A 114 -5.02 10.34 -3.42
C PRO A 114 -5.17 9.20 -2.41
N ASP A 115 -6.25 9.15 -1.66
CA ASP A 115 -6.56 8.10 -0.68
C ASP A 115 -6.74 6.73 -1.35
N LYS A 116 -7.50 6.71 -2.45
CA LYS A 116 -7.72 5.49 -3.25
C LYS A 116 -6.45 5.02 -3.93
N MET A 117 -5.64 5.97 -4.42
CA MET A 117 -4.35 5.67 -5.02
C MET A 117 -3.40 5.01 -4.00
N VAL A 118 -3.29 5.58 -2.80
CA VAL A 118 -2.45 5.02 -1.73
C VAL A 118 -2.93 3.62 -1.34
N ALA A 119 -4.23 3.44 -1.10
CA ALA A 119 -4.80 2.13 -0.80
C ALA A 119 -4.56 1.12 -1.93
N LYS A 120 -4.66 1.57 -3.20
CA LYS A 120 -4.38 0.73 -4.37
C LYS A 120 -2.90 0.32 -4.45
N LEU A 121 -1.98 1.23 -4.16
CA LEU A 121 -0.55 0.90 -4.12
C LEU A 121 -0.22 -0.12 -3.03
N ILE A 122 -0.84 -0.02 -1.86
CA ILE A 122 -0.69 -0.99 -0.76
C ILE A 122 -1.23 -2.37 -1.19
N ALA A 123 -2.42 -2.41 -1.78
CA ALA A 123 -3.04 -3.65 -2.27
C ALA A 123 -2.34 -4.28 -3.47
N GLY A 124 -1.50 -3.51 -4.14
CA GLY A 124 -0.81 -3.87 -5.38
C GLY A 124 -1.62 -3.53 -6.63
N VAL A 125 -0.92 -3.13 -7.68
CA VAL A 125 -1.49 -2.87 -9.00
C VAL A 125 -1.47 -4.17 -9.80
N LYS A 126 -2.63 -4.66 -10.19
CA LYS A 126 -2.78 -5.87 -10.99
C LYS A 126 -2.83 -5.50 -12.47
N LYS A 127 -2.41 -6.43 -13.32
CA LYS A 127 -2.49 -6.28 -14.77
C LYS A 127 -3.93 -6.05 -15.26
N THR A 128 -4.89 -6.67 -14.61
CA THR A 128 -6.32 -6.48 -14.86
C THR A 128 -6.81 -5.06 -14.62
N ASP A 129 -6.14 -4.30 -13.77
CA ASP A 129 -6.49 -2.91 -13.48
C ASP A 129 -6.16 -1.98 -14.67
N LEU A 130 -5.18 -2.36 -15.49
CA LEU A 130 -4.69 -1.58 -16.63
C LEU A 130 -5.41 -1.91 -17.95
N ARG A 131 -6.23 -2.99 -17.99
CA ARG A 131 -6.85 -3.51 -19.23
C ARG A 131 -7.86 -2.56 -19.90
N HIS A 132 -8.23 -1.47 -19.28
CA HIS A 132 -9.13 -0.50 -19.90
C HIS A 132 -8.44 0.47 -20.87
N HIS A 133 -7.12 0.41 -21.00
CA HIS A 133 -6.33 1.37 -21.77
C HIS A 133 -5.56 0.81 -22.97
N GLU A 134 -5.44 -0.51 -23.13
CA GLU A 134 -4.70 -1.09 -24.27
C GLU A 134 -5.32 -2.37 -24.82
N GLU A 135 -5.34 -2.53 -26.14
CA GLU A 135 -5.62 -3.80 -26.82
C GLU A 135 -4.56 -4.84 -26.47
N VAL A 136 -5.00 -6.05 -26.12
CA VAL A 136 -4.17 -7.20 -25.77
C VAL A 136 -3.23 -7.55 -26.91
N THR A 137 -1.94 -7.24 -26.81
CA THR A 137 -0.97 -7.48 -27.90
C THR A 137 0.20 -8.39 -27.55
N SER A 138 0.31 -8.92 -26.31
CA SER A 138 1.44 -9.78 -25.94
C SER A 138 1.06 -10.98 -25.06
N LEU A 139 1.92 -12.01 -25.11
CA LEU A 139 1.82 -13.22 -24.26
C LEU A 139 1.76 -12.87 -22.75
N TYR A 140 2.29 -11.74 -22.36
CA TYR A 140 2.20 -11.19 -21.00
C TYR A 140 0.75 -10.87 -20.61
N ASP A 141 -0.12 -10.66 -21.58
CA ASP A 141 -1.53 -10.30 -21.36
C ASP A 141 -2.41 -11.50 -21.05
N ILE A 142 -1.88 -12.71 -21.20
CA ILE A 142 -2.60 -13.98 -21.00
C ILE A 142 -2.50 -14.46 -19.54
N ILE A 143 -1.53 -13.99 -18.78
CA ILE A 143 -1.32 -14.40 -17.37
C ILE A 143 -2.19 -13.54 -16.46
N GLU A 144 -3.34 -14.07 -16.06
CA GLU A 144 -4.42 -13.30 -15.39
C GLU A 144 -4.14 -12.80 -13.99
N ASN A 145 -3.16 -13.31 -13.27
CA ASN A 145 -2.93 -13.01 -11.85
C ASN A 145 -1.53 -12.54 -11.50
N LEU A 146 -0.84 -11.86 -12.43
CA LEU A 146 0.44 -11.26 -12.08
C LEU A 146 0.20 -9.91 -11.38
N SER A 147 0.47 -9.84 -10.09
CA SER A 147 0.65 -8.57 -9.41
C SER A 147 1.89 -7.91 -9.97
N LEU A 148 1.73 -6.76 -10.62
CA LEU A 148 2.84 -6.02 -11.24
C LEU A 148 3.71 -5.32 -10.20
N ILE A 149 3.13 -5.00 -9.04
CA ILE A 149 3.80 -4.27 -7.96
C ILE A 149 3.30 -4.81 -6.63
N HIS A 150 4.18 -5.43 -5.86
CA HIS A 150 3.97 -5.75 -4.46
C HIS A 150 4.92 -4.91 -3.61
N ILE A 151 4.37 -4.15 -2.67
CA ILE A 151 5.16 -3.51 -1.61
C ILE A 151 5.49 -4.59 -0.58
N SER A 152 6.27 -5.56 -0.92
CA SER A 152 6.78 -6.50 0.04
C SER A 152 8.13 -7.01 -0.43
N GLU A 153 9.11 -6.41 0.05
CA GLU A 153 10.46 -6.80 0.43
C GLU A 153 11.49 -5.72 0.09
N PRO A 154 12.31 -5.31 1.07
CA PRO A 154 13.62 -4.84 0.73
C PRO A 154 14.36 -6.05 0.15
N THR A 155 14.64 -6.05 -1.14
CA THR A 155 15.52 -7.02 -1.77
C THR A 155 16.81 -7.06 -0.97
N ARG A 156 17.06 -8.14 -0.21
CA ARG A 156 18.39 -8.45 0.29
C ARG A 156 19.26 -8.63 -0.94
N ARG A 157 20.05 -7.62 -1.25
CA ARG A 157 21.22 -7.80 -2.12
C ARG A 157 22.18 -8.70 -1.37
N SER A 158 22.34 -9.91 -1.85
CA SER A 158 23.49 -10.78 -1.54
C SER A 158 24.75 -10.19 -2.13
#